data_daa6c07308d24571627ab05fee68b352
#
_entry.id   daa6c07308d24571627ab05fee68b352
#
_cell.length_a   1.000
_cell.length_b   1.000
_cell.length_c   1.000
_cell.angle_alpha   90.00
_cell.angle_beta   90.00
_cell.angle_gamma   90.00
#
_symmetry.space_group_name_H-M   'P 1'
#
loop_
_entity.id
_entity.type
_entity.pdbx_description
1 polymer ?
#
loop_
_entity_poly.entity_id
_entity_poly.type
_entity_poly.pdbx_seq_one_letter_code
_entity_poly.pdbx_strand_id
1 'polypeptide(L)'
;VTPPTAPERLPDDRQVFGALAALGGYFDLRPVDGDAPAGLRSFAELYEDPGVLDARVAWLTARYGPVEPRVAASVTHLGFAARLVSPALAAACAGAVLEASPASLLWLEGSERVTSWLRGPRRA
;
A
#
# COMPACT_ATOMS: atom_id res chain seq x y z
N VAL A 1 -22.72 -30.11 4.35
CA VAL A 1 -22.05 -29.09 3.54
C VAL A 1 -22.37 -29.32 2.09
N THR A 2 -22.97 -28.36 1.46
CA THR A 2 -23.25 -28.42 0.04
C THR A 2 -22.02 -27.92 -0.70
N PRO A 3 -21.38 -28.76 -1.55
CA PRO A 3 -20.27 -28.27 -2.33
C PRO A 3 -20.75 -27.20 -3.31
N PRO A 4 -19.93 -26.23 -3.65
CA PRO A 4 -20.31 -25.26 -4.65
C PRO A 4 -20.62 -25.95 -5.97
N THR A 5 -21.75 -25.64 -6.57
CA THR A 5 -22.21 -26.29 -7.79
C THR A 5 -21.49 -25.79 -9.04
N ALA A 6 -20.83 -24.64 -8.96
CA ALA A 6 -19.99 -24.10 -10.02
C ALA A 6 -18.91 -23.23 -9.40
N PRO A 7 -17.72 -23.17 -10.00
CA PRO A 7 -16.72 -22.21 -9.54
C PRO A 7 -17.27 -20.80 -9.72
N GLU A 8 -17.24 -20.02 -8.65
CA GLU A 8 -17.56 -18.60 -8.75
C GLU A 8 -16.54 -17.94 -9.65
N ARG A 9 -17.00 -17.01 -10.46
CA ARG A 9 -16.10 -16.21 -11.27
C ARG A 9 -15.20 -15.41 -10.34
N LEU A 10 -13.88 -15.51 -10.52
CA LEU A 10 -12.95 -14.68 -9.77
C LEU A 10 -13.20 -13.22 -10.09
N PRO A 11 -13.11 -12.33 -9.09
CA PRO A 11 -13.26 -10.91 -9.33
C PRO A 11 -12.17 -10.40 -10.27
N ASP A 12 -12.52 -9.49 -11.17
CA ASP A 12 -11.55 -8.82 -12.02
C ASP A 12 -10.80 -7.72 -11.23
N ASP A 13 -9.75 -7.17 -11.84
CA ASP A 13 -8.94 -6.15 -11.19
C ASP A 13 -9.75 -4.94 -10.76
N ARG A 14 -10.68 -4.51 -11.59
CA ARG A 14 -11.54 -3.36 -11.31
C ARG A 14 -12.39 -3.59 -10.06
N GLN A 15 -12.96 -4.78 -9.93
CA GLN A 15 -13.75 -5.15 -8.75
C GLN A 15 -12.89 -5.19 -7.50
N VAL A 16 -11.69 -5.76 -7.59
CA VAL A 16 -10.76 -5.84 -6.46
C VAL A 16 -10.33 -4.45 -6.00
N PHE A 17 -9.84 -3.62 -6.90
CA PHE A 17 -9.41 -2.27 -6.56
C PHE A 17 -10.57 -1.39 -6.08
N GLY A 18 -11.76 -1.57 -6.64
CA GLY A 18 -12.96 -0.89 -6.16
C GLY A 18 -13.33 -1.27 -4.73
N ALA A 19 -13.24 -2.55 -4.39
CA ALA A 19 -13.49 -3.03 -3.03
C ALA A 19 -12.46 -2.49 -2.04
N LEU A 20 -11.19 -2.45 -2.42
CA LEU A 20 -10.13 -1.88 -1.58
C LEU A 20 -10.35 -0.39 -1.35
N ALA A 21 -10.71 0.35 -2.38
CA ALA A 21 -11.01 1.78 -2.27
C ALA A 21 -12.20 2.04 -1.34
N ALA A 22 -13.22 1.20 -1.40
CA ALA A 22 -14.40 1.30 -0.53
C ALA A 22 -14.05 1.10 0.95
N LEU A 23 -13.11 0.23 1.26
CA LEU A 23 -12.61 0.06 2.62
C LEU A 23 -11.79 1.27 3.09
N GLY A 24 -11.07 1.91 2.18
CA GLY A 24 -10.29 3.10 2.46
C GLY A 24 -9.10 2.88 3.39
N GLY A 25 -8.47 3.96 3.83
CA GLY A 25 -7.37 3.91 4.79
C GLY A 25 -6.21 3.04 4.32
N TYR A 26 -5.77 2.14 5.18
CA TYR A 26 -4.65 1.23 4.87
C TYR A 26 -4.96 0.22 3.77
N PHE A 27 -6.22 0.03 3.43
CA PHE A 27 -6.65 -0.93 2.41
C PHE A 27 -6.66 -0.33 0.99
N ASP A 28 -6.70 1.00 0.88
CA ASP A 28 -6.78 1.66 -0.42
C ASP A 28 -5.49 1.45 -1.21
N LEU A 29 -5.64 0.84 -2.37
CA LEU A 29 -4.53 0.55 -3.27
C LEU A 29 -5.00 0.85 -4.69
N ARG A 30 -4.23 1.66 -5.40
CA ARG A 30 -4.58 2.12 -6.74
C ARG A 30 -3.62 1.54 -7.77
N PRO A 31 -4.12 1.10 -8.93
CA PRO A 31 -3.21 0.69 -10.01
C PRO A 31 -2.48 1.90 -10.58
N VAL A 32 -1.22 1.71 -10.94
CA VAL A 32 -0.48 2.73 -11.68
C VAL A 32 -1.00 2.76 -13.11
N ASP A 33 -1.44 3.93 -13.55
CA ASP A 33 -1.91 4.18 -14.91
C ASP A 33 -1.38 5.55 -15.38
N GLY A 34 -1.90 6.03 -16.51
CA GLY A 34 -1.47 7.30 -17.08
C GLY A 34 -1.73 8.53 -16.21
N ASP A 35 -2.61 8.43 -15.24
CA ASP A 35 -2.95 9.52 -14.32
C ASP A 35 -2.18 9.43 -13.00
N ALA A 36 -1.25 8.49 -12.86
CA ALA A 36 -0.44 8.35 -11.65
C ALA A 36 0.41 9.60 -11.44
N PRO A 37 0.51 10.12 -10.20
CA PRO A 37 1.31 11.31 -9.93
C PRO A 37 2.80 11.04 -10.12
N ALA A 38 3.55 12.09 -10.42
CA ALA A 38 5.00 12.05 -10.42
C ALA A 38 5.52 11.97 -8.96
N GLY A 39 6.71 11.44 -8.79
CA GLY A 39 7.34 11.38 -7.46
C GLY A 39 7.01 10.14 -6.66
N LEU A 40 6.47 9.11 -7.30
CA LEU A 40 6.23 7.84 -6.64
C LEU A 40 7.55 7.12 -6.33
N ARG A 41 7.65 6.60 -5.11
CA ARG A 41 8.77 5.77 -4.67
C ARG A 41 8.27 4.38 -4.31
N SER A 42 9.12 3.36 -4.48
CA SER A 42 8.77 2.02 -4.04
C SER A 42 8.90 1.87 -2.52
N PHE A 43 8.11 0.97 -1.95
CA PHE A 43 8.26 0.61 -0.54
C PHE A 43 9.63 -0.02 -0.26
N ALA A 44 10.20 -0.71 -1.26
CA ALA A 44 11.52 -1.31 -1.14
C ALA A 44 12.61 -0.27 -0.83
N GLU A 45 12.49 0.95 -1.34
CA GLU A 45 13.45 2.02 -1.07
C GLU A 45 13.52 2.37 0.42
N LEU A 46 12.43 2.20 1.17
CA LEU A 46 12.43 2.43 2.61
C LEU A 46 13.34 1.45 3.36
N TYR A 47 13.50 0.25 2.83
CA TYR A 47 14.33 -0.80 3.43
C TYR A 47 15.74 -0.83 2.88
N GLU A 48 15.93 -0.42 1.65
CA GLU A 48 17.20 -0.49 0.94
C GLU A 48 18.03 0.79 1.07
N ASP A 49 17.37 1.94 1.19
CA ASP A 49 18.02 3.24 1.26
C ASP A 49 17.67 3.94 2.58
N PRO A 50 18.60 3.93 3.56
CA PRO A 50 18.37 4.60 4.85
C PRO A 50 18.02 6.08 4.71
N GLY A 51 18.51 6.75 3.67
CA GLY A 51 18.21 8.17 3.44
C GLY A 51 16.73 8.42 3.15
N VAL A 52 16.07 7.50 2.47
CA VAL A 52 14.63 7.62 2.17
C VAL A 52 13.80 7.53 3.45
N LEU A 53 14.10 6.57 4.30
CA LEU A 53 13.42 6.41 5.59
C LEU A 53 13.69 7.61 6.50
N ASP A 54 14.94 8.03 6.60
CA ASP A 54 15.32 9.18 7.43
C ASP A 54 14.62 10.45 6.97
N ALA A 55 14.53 10.66 5.67
CA ALA A 55 13.81 11.82 5.11
C ALA A 55 12.33 11.79 5.47
N ARG A 56 11.69 10.61 5.43
CA ARG A 56 10.28 10.48 5.79
C ARG A 56 10.06 10.73 7.28
N VAL A 57 10.90 10.20 8.14
CA VAL A 57 10.85 10.44 9.60
C VAL A 57 11.04 11.92 9.91
N ALA A 58 12.01 12.57 9.26
CA ALA A 58 12.25 14.01 9.42
C ALA A 58 11.06 14.84 8.96
N TRP A 59 10.45 14.45 7.84
CA TRP A 59 9.26 15.13 7.32
C TRP A 59 8.09 15.04 8.31
N LEU A 60 7.84 13.88 8.89
CA LEU A 60 6.80 13.68 9.89
C LEU A 60 7.07 14.50 11.16
N THR A 61 8.32 14.50 11.63
CA THR A 61 8.71 15.28 12.80
C THR A 61 8.51 16.77 12.58
N ALA A 62 8.88 17.26 11.41
CA ALA A 62 8.67 18.68 11.06
C ALA A 62 7.17 19.03 10.96
N ARG A 63 6.36 18.10 10.48
CA ARG A 63 4.92 18.32 10.25
C ARG A 63 4.12 18.30 11.55
N TYR A 64 4.44 17.38 12.46
CA TYR A 64 3.64 17.15 13.66
C TYR A 64 4.27 17.66 14.96
N GLY A 65 5.43 18.31 14.87
CA GLY A 65 6.12 18.87 16.00
C GLY A 65 7.14 17.92 16.62
N PRO A 66 7.80 18.34 17.70
CA PRO A 66 8.87 17.56 18.29
C PRO A 66 8.33 16.23 18.82
N VAL A 67 8.80 15.16 18.21
CA VAL A 67 8.49 13.78 18.58
C VAL A 67 9.83 13.07 18.75
N GLU A 68 9.91 12.21 19.76
CA GLU A 68 11.11 11.40 19.94
C GLU A 68 11.38 10.58 18.67
N PRO A 69 12.62 10.57 18.14
CA PRO A 69 12.93 9.89 16.88
C PRO A 69 12.49 8.43 16.82
N ARG A 70 12.60 7.70 17.91
CA ARG A 70 12.16 6.30 17.97
C ARG A 70 10.65 6.16 17.78
N VAL A 71 9.88 7.08 18.34
CA VAL A 71 8.43 7.10 18.18
C VAL A 71 8.06 7.39 16.74
N ALA A 72 8.68 8.42 16.14
CA ALA A 72 8.44 8.75 14.73
C ALA A 72 8.80 7.60 13.80
N ALA A 73 9.93 6.93 14.04
CA ALA A 73 10.34 5.77 13.25
C ALA A 73 9.37 4.60 13.39
N SER A 74 8.90 4.32 14.62
CA SER A 74 7.94 3.25 14.88
C SER A 74 6.60 3.50 14.20
N VAL A 75 6.09 4.72 14.29
CA VAL A 75 4.82 5.09 13.63
C VAL A 75 4.95 4.98 12.12
N THR A 76 6.06 5.44 11.56
CA THR A 76 6.35 5.31 10.13
C THR A 76 6.36 3.84 9.70
N HIS A 77 7.10 3.01 10.44
CA HIS A 77 7.20 1.59 10.15
C HIS A 77 5.83 0.90 10.20
N LEU A 78 5.06 1.14 11.25
CA LEU A 78 3.74 0.55 11.41
C LEU A 78 2.79 0.97 10.27
N GLY A 79 2.84 2.23 9.88
CA GLY A 79 2.01 2.74 8.78
C GLY A 79 2.32 2.07 7.45
N PHE A 80 3.59 1.91 7.10
CA PHE A 80 4.00 1.24 5.86
C PHE A 80 3.75 -0.26 5.91
N ALA A 81 4.01 -0.92 7.05
CA ALA A 81 3.73 -2.33 7.22
C ALA A 81 2.23 -2.63 7.06
N ALA A 82 1.38 -1.81 7.64
CA ALA A 82 -0.06 -1.94 7.50
C ALA A 82 -0.50 -1.81 6.02
N ARG A 83 0.08 -0.89 5.29
CA ARG A 83 -0.23 -0.69 3.87
C ARG A 83 0.32 -1.80 2.97
N LEU A 84 1.34 -2.50 3.42
CA LEU A 84 1.86 -3.66 2.71
C LEU A 84 0.93 -4.87 2.89
N VAL A 85 0.41 -5.09 4.08
CA VAL A 85 -0.34 -6.29 4.44
C VAL A 85 -1.85 -6.13 4.17
N SER A 86 -2.42 -4.99 4.51
CA SER A 86 -3.88 -4.81 4.52
C SER A 86 -4.54 -5.02 3.16
N PRO A 87 -4.04 -4.45 2.06
CA PRO A 87 -4.68 -4.67 0.76
C PRO A 87 -4.61 -6.13 0.32
N ALA A 88 -3.50 -6.81 0.56
CA ALA A 88 -3.33 -8.21 0.21
C ALA A 88 -4.32 -9.09 0.99
N LEU A 89 -4.48 -8.82 2.28
CA LEU A 89 -5.43 -9.54 3.13
C LEU A 89 -6.88 -9.31 2.67
N ALA A 90 -7.25 -8.07 2.42
CA ALA A 90 -8.60 -7.75 1.96
C ALA A 90 -8.90 -8.37 0.59
N ALA A 91 -7.93 -8.34 -0.33
CA ALA A 91 -8.07 -8.98 -1.63
C ALA A 91 -8.26 -10.49 -1.49
N ALA A 92 -7.51 -11.14 -0.61
CA ALA A 92 -7.65 -12.56 -0.33
C ALA A 92 -9.05 -12.89 0.21
N CYS A 93 -9.58 -12.06 1.09
CA CYS A 93 -10.95 -12.22 1.60
C CYS A 93 -12.00 -12.06 0.50
N ALA A 94 -11.69 -11.30 -0.53
CA ALA A 94 -12.55 -11.13 -1.71
C ALA A 94 -12.32 -12.19 -2.79
N GLY A 95 -11.45 -13.15 -2.55
CA GLY A 95 -11.18 -14.24 -3.48
C GLY A 95 -10.09 -13.93 -4.51
N ALA A 96 -9.23 -12.95 -4.26
CA ALA A 96 -8.16 -12.56 -5.18
C ALA A 96 -6.80 -12.64 -4.51
N VAL A 97 -5.77 -12.93 -5.31
CA VAL A 97 -4.39 -12.87 -4.87
C VAL A 97 -3.73 -11.66 -5.52
N LEU A 98 -3.26 -10.72 -4.71
CA LEU A 98 -2.48 -9.59 -5.21
C LEU A 98 -1.02 -9.97 -5.30
N GLU A 99 -0.42 -9.75 -6.46
CA GLU A 99 1.04 -9.80 -6.61
C GLU A 99 1.62 -8.47 -6.15
N ALA A 100 1.67 -8.29 -4.84
CA ALA A 100 2.19 -7.07 -4.23
C ALA A 100 3.47 -7.39 -3.47
N SER A 101 4.55 -6.74 -3.84
CA SER A 101 5.84 -6.82 -3.16
C SER A 101 6.31 -5.41 -2.81
N PRO A 102 7.28 -5.26 -1.91
CA PRO A 102 7.84 -3.93 -1.63
C PRO A 102 8.36 -3.21 -2.88
N ALA A 103 8.83 -3.95 -3.88
CA ALA A 103 9.31 -3.35 -5.13
C ALA A 103 8.18 -2.85 -6.03
N SER A 104 7.01 -3.49 -5.98
CA SER A 104 5.86 -3.12 -6.83
C SER A 104 4.88 -2.18 -6.14
N LEU A 105 4.91 -2.09 -4.81
CA LEU A 105 4.11 -1.13 -4.05
C LEU A 105 4.80 0.23 -4.02
N LEU A 106 4.05 1.27 -4.32
CA LEU A 106 4.56 2.62 -4.44
C LEU A 106 3.80 3.56 -3.49
N TRP A 107 4.49 4.59 -3.04
CA TRP A 107 3.91 5.65 -2.23
C TRP A 107 4.36 7.01 -2.74
N LEU A 108 3.58 8.05 -2.46
CA LEU A 108 3.90 9.39 -2.92
C LEU A 108 4.67 10.13 -1.83
N GLU A 109 5.91 10.49 -2.15
CA GLU A 109 6.75 11.29 -1.27
C GLU A 109 6.14 12.69 -1.08
N GLY A 110 6.20 13.20 0.15
CA GLY A 110 5.69 14.53 0.49
C GLY A 110 4.20 14.59 0.78
N SER A 111 3.49 13.47 0.67
CA SER A 111 2.07 13.43 1.03
C SER A 111 1.89 13.28 2.54
N GLU A 112 0.92 13.99 3.07
CA GLU A 112 0.57 13.90 4.49
C GLU A 112 0.00 12.52 4.81
N ARG A 113 -0.90 12.07 3.95
CA ARG A 113 -1.50 10.75 4.05
C ARG A 113 -0.87 9.86 2.99
N VAL A 114 -0.28 8.75 3.40
CA VAL A 114 0.32 7.82 2.44
C VAL A 114 -0.78 7.15 1.63
N THR A 115 -0.81 7.41 0.35
CA THR A 115 -1.64 6.70 -0.61
C THR A 115 -0.76 5.68 -1.33
N SER A 116 -1.26 4.47 -1.54
CA SER A 116 -0.50 3.38 -2.12
C SER A 116 -0.91 3.12 -3.55
N TRP A 117 0.06 2.82 -4.40
CA TRP A 117 -0.13 2.40 -5.79
C TRP A 117 0.55 1.07 -6.04
N LEU A 118 0.04 0.33 -6.99
CA LEU A 118 0.60 -0.96 -7.40
C LEU A 118 1.03 -0.91 -8.86
N ARG A 119 2.28 -1.29 -9.11
CA ARG A 119 2.90 -1.33 -10.44
C ARG A 119 2.91 -2.74 -11.00
N GLY A 120 2.77 -2.87 -12.33
CA GLY A 120 2.98 -4.12 -13.05
C GLY A 120 1.83 -5.10 -12.95
N PRO A 121 2.10 -6.42 -13.07
CA PRO A 121 1.06 -7.42 -12.92
C PRO A 121 0.40 -7.30 -11.54
N ARG A 122 -0.91 -7.12 -11.53
CA ARG A 122 -1.62 -6.79 -10.30
C ARG A 122 -2.07 -8.00 -9.53
N ARG A 123 -2.20 -9.15 -10.22
CA ARG A 123 -2.63 -10.41 -9.62
C ARG A 123 -1.91 -11.58 -10.27
N ALA A 124 -1.73 -12.62 -9.49
CA ALA A 124 -1.28 -13.88 -10.03
C ALA A 124 -2.40 -14.60 -10.80
#